data_335dda5838ba86e28000dadd8198bbc7
#
_entry.id   335dda5838ba86e28000dadd8198bbc7
#
_cell.length_a   1.000
_cell.length_b   1.000
_cell.length_c   1.000
_cell.angle_alpha   90.00
_cell.angle_beta   90.00
_cell.angle_gamma   90.00
#
_symmetry.space_group_name_H-M   'P 1'
#
loop_
_entity.id
_entity.type
_entity.pdbx_description
1 polymer ?
#
loop_
_entity_poly.entity_id
_entity_poly.type
_entity_poly.pdbx_seq_one_letter_code
_entity_poly.pdbx_strand_id
1 'polypeptide(L)' 'MDTETKKALEQIAMEESLVLAERGGLDFRGIDEDLAEVSIMTLRMMLARAYELGRDSKP' A
#
# COMPACT_ATOMS: atom_id res chain seq x y z
N MET A 1 12.66 -4.21 -5.99
CA MET A 1 11.41 -3.65 -6.54
C MET A 1 11.72 -2.28 -7.12
N ASP A 2 11.29 -2.00 -8.32
CA ASP A 2 11.61 -0.73 -8.94
C ASP A 2 10.71 0.40 -8.41
N THR A 3 11.08 1.65 -8.75
CA THR A 3 10.38 2.82 -8.24
C THR A 3 8.92 2.88 -8.68
N GLU A 4 8.63 2.50 -9.91
CA GLU A 4 7.27 2.54 -10.42
C GLU A 4 6.38 1.53 -9.71
N THR A 5 6.90 0.32 -9.47
CA THR A 5 6.16 -0.70 -8.75
C THR A 5 5.90 -0.26 -7.31
N LYS A 6 6.91 0.32 -6.64
CA LYS A 6 6.74 0.83 -5.28
C LYS A 6 5.66 1.91 -5.23
N LYS A 7 5.69 2.86 -6.17
CA LYS A 7 4.68 3.92 -6.22
C LYS A 7 3.29 3.37 -6.46
N ALA A 8 3.17 2.37 -7.33
CA ALA A 8 1.87 1.74 -7.60
C ALA A 8 1.32 1.06 -6.36
N LEU A 9 2.17 0.35 -5.61
CA LEU A 9 1.74 -0.31 -4.38
C LEU A 9 1.38 0.69 -3.30
N GLU A 10 2.14 1.77 -3.15
CA GLU A 10 1.79 2.83 -2.22
C GLU A 10 0.47 3.50 -2.58
N GLN A 11 0.22 3.70 -3.86
CA GLN A 11 -1.03 4.27 -4.34
C GLN A 11 -2.21 3.39 -3.95
N ILE A 12 -2.08 2.08 -4.15
CA ILE A 12 -3.14 1.14 -3.75
C ILE A 12 -3.40 1.24 -2.25
N ALA A 13 -2.35 1.26 -1.44
CA ALA A 13 -2.48 1.35 0.00
C ALA A 13 -3.20 2.63 0.42
N MET A 14 -2.81 3.75 -0.17
CA MET A 14 -3.42 5.03 0.17
C MET A 14 -4.87 5.14 -0.29
N GLU A 15 -5.21 4.51 -1.41
CA GLU A 15 -6.59 4.48 -1.89
C GLU A 15 -7.50 3.63 -1.02
N GLU A 16 -6.97 2.55 -0.47
CA GLU A 16 -7.77 1.63 0.34
C GLU A 16 -7.82 2.03 1.82
N SER A 17 -6.88 2.82 2.30
CA SER A 17 -6.80 3.20 3.70
C SER A 17 -6.61 4.70 3.86
N LEU A 18 -7.59 5.34 4.47
CA LEU A 18 -7.50 6.76 4.78
C LEU A 18 -6.34 7.06 5.74
N VAL A 19 -6.07 6.15 6.67
CA VAL A 19 -4.95 6.30 7.61
C VAL A 19 -3.63 6.40 6.85
N LEU A 20 -3.43 5.54 5.86
CA LEU A 20 -2.20 5.55 5.07
C LEU A 20 -2.15 6.74 4.12
N ALA A 21 -3.31 7.16 3.60
CA ALA A 21 -3.38 8.37 2.77
C ALA A 21 -2.99 9.61 3.57
N GLU A 22 -3.47 9.71 4.81
CA GLU A 22 -3.11 10.83 5.67
C GLU A 22 -1.64 10.82 6.06
N ARG A 23 -1.08 9.63 6.23
CA ARG A 23 0.34 9.48 6.49
C ARG A 23 1.20 9.92 5.30
N GLY A 24 0.70 9.76 4.09
CA GLY A 24 1.36 10.21 2.89
C GLY A 24 2.36 9.25 2.27
N GLY A 25 2.31 7.96 2.64
CA GLY A 25 3.17 6.96 2.03
C GLY A 25 3.53 5.84 2.99
N LEU A 26 4.40 4.95 2.54
CA LEU A 26 4.79 3.75 3.30
C LEU A 26 6.29 3.74 3.65
N ASP A 27 6.97 4.86 3.56
CA ASP A 27 8.38 4.96 3.89
C ASP A 27 8.63 4.83 5.40
N PHE A 28 9.80 4.36 5.75
CA PHE A 28 10.18 4.27 7.16
C PHE A 28 10.48 5.65 7.73
N ARG A 29 9.87 5.98 8.85
CA ARG A 29 10.06 7.28 9.51
C ARG A 29 10.42 7.15 10.97
N GLY A 30 10.21 5.98 11.57
CA GLY A 30 10.46 5.72 12.97
C GLY A 30 9.37 4.85 13.57
N ILE A 31 9.64 4.21 14.70
CA ILE A 31 8.73 3.21 15.25
C ILE A 31 7.31 3.78 15.45
N ASP A 32 7.21 4.98 16.04
CA ASP A 32 5.91 5.56 16.34
C ASP A 32 5.14 5.96 15.08
N GLU A 33 5.84 6.46 14.08
CA GLU A 33 5.22 6.89 12.83
C GLU A 33 4.92 5.73 11.89
N ASP A 34 5.61 4.61 12.06
CA ASP A 34 5.44 3.45 11.19
C ASP A 34 4.33 2.51 11.67
N LEU A 35 3.75 2.79 12.84
CA LEU A 35 2.61 2.03 13.34
C LEU A 35 1.31 2.66 12.85
N ALA A 36 0.50 1.86 12.19
CA ALA A 36 -0.79 2.33 11.69
C ALA A 36 -1.83 1.24 11.88
N GLU A 37 -3.05 1.64 12.27
CA GLU A 37 -4.15 0.70 12.37
C GLU A 37 -4.85 0.58 11.03
N VAL A 38 -4.89 -0.64 10.50
CA VAL A 38 -5.54 -0.92 9.24
C VAL A 38 -6.48 -2.10 9.47
N SER A 39 -7.74 -1.97 9.06
CA SER A 39 -8.68 -3.06 9.24
C SER A 39 -8.28 -4.28 8.41
N ILE A 40 -8.67 -5.46 8.88
CA ILE A 40 -8.38 -6.70 8.16
C ILE A 40 -9.01 -6.67 6.77
N MET A 41 -10.23 -6.14 6.66
CA MET A 41 -10.89 -6.04 5.35
C MET A 41 -10.09 -5.15 4.39
N THR A 42 -9.64 -3.99 4.86
CA THR A 42 -8.83 -3.09 4.04
C THR A 42 -7.54 -3.78 3.60
N LEU A 43 -6.89 -4.47 4.53
CA LEU A 43 -5.66 -5.19 4.21
C LEU A 43 -5.89 -6.26 3.13
N ARG A 44 -6.98 -7.01 3.24
CA ARG A 44 -7.31 -8.01 2.24
C ARG A 44 -7.52 -7.40 0.86
N MET A 45 -8.20 -6.25 0.81
CA MET A 45 -8.42 -5.56 -0.45
C MET A 45 -7.12 -5.06 -1.06
N MET A 46 -6.22 -4.52 -0.24
CA MET A 46 -4.90 -4.10 -0.72
C MET A 46 -4.13 -5.25 -1.33
N LEU A 47 -4.14 -6.40 -0.65
CA LEU A 47 -3.41 -7.57 -1.13
C LEU A 47 -4.00 -8.09 -2.44
N ALA A 48 -5.32 -8.10 -2.56
CA ALA A 48 -5.97 -8.52 -3.79
C ALA A 48 -5.62 -7.60 -4.95
N ARG A 49 -5.66 -6.28 -4.73
CA ARG A 49 -5.30 -5.32 -5.77
C ARG A 49 -3.83 -5.43 -6.15
N ALA A 50 -2.96 -5.63 -5.17
CA ALA A 50 -1.53 -5.79 -5.44
C ALA A 50 -1.28 -7.03 -6.29
N TYR A 51 -1.97 -8.13 -5.98
CA TYR A 51 -1.87 -9.36 -6.77
C TYR A 51 -2.32 -9.14 -8.22
N GLU A 52 -3.45 -8.47 -8.40
CA GLU A 52 -3.96 -8.18 -9.74
C GLU A 52 -3.01 -7.29 -10.53
N LEU A 53 -2.44 -6.29 -9.88
CA LEU A 53 -1.46 -5.42 -10.53
C LEU A 53 -0.26 -6.23 -11.01
N GLY A 54 0.26 -7.13 -10.18
CA GLY A 54 1.39 -7.96 -10.55
C GLY A 54 1.07 -8.90 -11.69
N ARG A 55 -0.13 -9.51 -11.65
CA ARG A 55 -0.58 -10.42 -12.71
C ARG A 55 -0.72 -9.69 -14.05
N ASP A 56 -1.31 -8.51 -14.01
CA ASP A 56 -1.57 -7.74 -15.24
C ASP A 56 -0.29 -7.13 -15.80
N SER A 57 0.75 -7.00 -14.99
CA SER A 57 2.02 -6.43 -15.43
C SER A 57 2.95 -7.44 -16.10
N LYS A 58 2.62 -8.71 -16.06
CA LYS A 58 3.46 -9.74 -16.69
C LYS A 58 3.32 -9.68 -18.19
N PRO A 59 4.45 -9.81 -18.90
CA PRO A 59 4.42 -9.88 -20.35
C PRO A 59 3.76 -11.15 -20.86
#